data_a6fd37820c58850a2230f31cdd8a58ad
#
_entry.id   a6fd37820c58850a2230f31cdd8a58ad
#
_cell.length_a   1.000
_cell.length_b   1.000
_cell.length_c   1.000
_cell.angle_alpha   90.00
_cell.angle_beta   90.00
_cell.angle_gamma   90.00
#
_symmetry.space_group_name_H-M   'P 1'
#
loop_
_entity.id
_entity.type
_entity.pdbx_description
1 polymer ?
#
loop_
_entity_poly.entity_id
_entity_poly.type
_entity_poly.pdbx_seq_one_letter_code
_entity_poly.pdbx_strand_id
1 'polypeptide(L)'
;MGIYYTTLQAVKNEFRAPDFFVVLDAQPRAEPRLSWVVWEEERAPDLVIELLSPGTEATDRGRKMTIYARALKVQEYYLFDPHDLRLEAYVLVDGKYEARPSLPDGSVAADGLGLRLRVAEGRYGNRVDRWLRWALPDGTLLPTGQELAQAERQRAEAERQRAETERLRADAERQRAEAERLRADRLAAKLRAAGSEPE
;
A
#
# COMPACT_ATOMS: atom_id res chain seq x y z
N MET A 1 0.58 10.06 -14.53
CA MET A 1 1.91 10.46 -15.09
C MET A 1 1.99 10.00 -16.56
N GLY A 2 2.46 10.84 -17.48
CA GLY A 2 2.60 10.51 -18.88
C GLY A 2 3.96 9.88 -19.22
N ILE A 3 3.97 8.99 -20.21
CA ILE A 3 5.19 8.35 -20.74
C ILE A 3 5.47 8.92 -22.13
N TYR A 4 6.65 9.51 -22.32
CA TYR A 4 7.19 9.92 -23.60
C TYR A 4 8.24 8.89 -24.05
N TYR A 5 8.08 8.32 -25.22
CA TYR A 5 9.00 7.30 -25.76
C TYR A 5 9.67 7.70 -27.08
N THR A 6 9.35 8.88 -27.63
CA THR A 6 10.09 9.51 -28.74
C THR A 6 10.17 11.02 -28.54
N THR A 7 11.27 11.65 -29.03
CA THR A 7 11.44 13.11 -28.95
C THR A 7 10.36 13.87 -29.73
N LEU A 8 9.84 13.28 -30.81
CA LEU A 8 8.75 13.88 -31.59
C LEU A 8 7.45 14.00 -30.75
N GLN A 9 7.18 13.04 -29.87
CA GLN A 9 6.04 13.10 -28.96
C GLN A 9 6.20 14.22 -27.95
N ALA A 10 7.39 14.42 -27.39
CA ALA A 10 7.65 15.53 -26.47
C ALA A 10 7.39 16.88 -27.14
N VAL A 11 7.85 17.07 -28.38
CA VAL A 11 7.62 18.29 -29.17
C VAL A 11 6.12 18.53 -29.42
N LYS A 12 5.36 17.47 -29.71
CA LYS A 12 3.91 17.55 -29.98
C LYS A 12 3.06 17.46 -28.71
N ASN A 13 3.67 17.31 -27.55
CA ASN A 13 2.99 17.02 -26.28
C ASN A 13 2.05 15.80 -26.36
N GLU A 14 2.44 14.78 -27.13
CA GLU A 14 1.73 13.52 -27.27
C GLU A 14 2.40 12.47 -26.38
N PHE A 15 1.72 12.02 -25.34
CA PHE A 15 2.23 11.00 -24.42
C PHE A 15 1.29 9.81 -24.32
N ARG A 16 1.73 8.74 -23.66
CA ARG A 16 0.86 7.65 -23.22
C ARG A 16 0.74 7.73 -21.71
N ALA A 17 -0.49 7.74 -21.22
CA ALA A 17 -0.80 7.76 -19.80
C ALA A 17 -1.54 6.47 -19.44
N PRO A 18 -0.81 5.40 -19.11
CA PRO A 18 -1.47 4.23 -18.52
C PRO A 18 -2.03 4.59 -17.17
N ASP A 19 -3.08 3.87 -16.75
CA ASP A 19 -3.68 4.06 -15.43
C ASP A 19 -2.67 3.71 -14.32
N PHE A 20 -1.86 2.68 -14.57
CA PHE A 20 -0.78 2.30 -13.67
C PHE A 20 0.40 1.70 -14.44
N PHE A 21 1.63 2.01 -14.01
CA PHE A 21 2.82 1.34 -14.52
C PHE A 21 3.90 1.21 -13.46
N VAL A 22 4.79 0.27 -13.66
CA VAL A 22 5.95 0.02 -12.81
C VAL A 22 7.22 0.08 -13.65
N VAL A 23 8.24 0.72 -13.09
CA VAL A 23 9.61 0.66 -13.58
C VAL A 23 10.47 0.14 -12.45
N LEU A 24 11.05 -1.05 -12.64
CA LEU A 24 11.95 -1.67 -11.68
C LEU A 24 13.32 -0.97 -11.72
N ASP A 25 14.01 -0.95 -10.59
CA ASP A 25 15.36 -0.38 -10.44
C ASP A 25 15.48 1.07 -10.93
N ALA A 26 14.38 1.83 -10.92
CA ALA A 26 14.40 3.25 -11.25
C ALA A 26 15.30 4.01 -10.28
N GLN A 27 16.21 4.84 -10.81
CA GLN A 27 17.10 5.62 -9.97
C GLN A 27 16.31 6.65 -9.15
N PRO A 28 16.54 6.75 -7.83
CA PRO A 28 15.94 7.79 -7.01
C PRO A 28 16.29 9.18 -7.52
N ARG A 29 15.34 10.11 -7.46
CA ARG A 29 15.56 11.54 -7.74
C ARG A 29 15.08 12.38 -6.56
N ALA A 30 15.76 13.49 -6.30
CA ALA A 30 15.37 14.44 -5.26
C ALA A 30 14.04 15.13 -5.60
N GLU A 31 13.79 15.39 -6.87
CA GLU A 31 12.57 16.02 -7.35
C GLU A 31 11.57 15.00 -7.90
N PRO A 32 10.25 15.19 -7.66
CA PRO A 32 9.22 14.34 -8.23
C PRO A 32 9.23 14.35 -9.76
N ARG A 33 9.13 13.18 -10.37
CA ARG A 33 8.95 13.07 -11.82
C ARG A 33 7.54 13.51 -12.22
N LEU A 34 7.45 14.47 -13.11
CA LEU A 34 6.17 14.90 -13.70
C LEU A 34 5.73 13.99 -14.85
N SER A 35 6.72 13.40 -15.55
CA SER A 35 6.55 12.46 -16.64
C SER A 35 7.67 11.43 -16.63
N TRP A 36 7.47 10.31 -17.32
CA TRP A 36 8.49 9.31 -17.56
C TRP A 36 9.02 9.49 -19.01
N VAL A 37 10.26 9.93 -19.13
CA VAL A 37 10.91 10.21 -20.41
C VAL A 37 11.91 9.09 -20.70
N VAL A 38 11.51 8.14 -21.56
CA VAL A 38 12.24 6.87 -21.74
C VAL A 38 13.70 7.05 -22.14
N TRP A 39 14.02 8.05 -23.00
CA TRP A 39 15.41 8.32 -23.42
C TRP A 39 16.24 9.05 -22.36
N GLU A 40 15.64 9.70 -21.38
CA GLU A 40 16.35 10.32 -20.25
C GLU A 40 16.54 9.33 -19.09
N GLU A 41 15.55 8.47 -18.88
CA GLU A 41 15.57 7.45 -17.83
C GLU A 41 16.27 6.16 -18.29
N GLU A 42 16.55 6.04 -19.60
CA GLU A 42 17.14 4.86 -20.26
C GLU A 42 16.38 3.55 -20.02
N ARG A 43 15.12 3.66 -19.56
CA ARG A 43 14.24 2.55 -19.23
C ARG A 43 12.80 2.81 -19.65
N ALA A 44 12.18 1.79 -20.20
CA ALA A 44 10.73 1.73 -20.37
C ALA A 44 10.08 1.07 -19.14
N PRO A 45 8.76 1.18 -18.96
CA PRO A 45 8.05 0.40 -17.94
C PRO A 45 8.22 -1.10 -18.13
N ASP A 46 8.37 -1.81 -17.02
CA ASP A 46 8.40 -3.28 -17.01
C ASP A 46 6.98 -3.86 -17.05
N LEU A 47 6.03 -3.15 -16.45
CA LEU A 47 4.64 -3.57 -16.32
C LEU A 47 3.70 -2.39 -16.53
N VAL A 48 2.58 -2.61 -17.21
CA VAL A 48 1.48 -1.64 -17.39
C VAL A 48 0.15 -2.30 -17.09
N ILE A 49 -0.74 -1.55 -16.40
CA ILE A 49 -2.14 -1.89 -16.19
C ILE A 49 -3.02 -0.79 -16.76
N GLU A 50 -4.00 -1.16 -17.57
CA GLU A 50 -5.07 -0.27 -18.04
C GLU A 50 -6.40 -0.69 -17.46
N LEU A 51 -7.17 0.28 -17.01
CA LEU A 51 -8.54 0.09 -16.54
C LEU A 51 -9.49 0.31 -17.71
N LEU A 52 -10.17 -0.74 -18.11
CA LEU A 52 -11.07 -0.67 -19.25
C LEU A 52 -12.31 0.17 -18.95
N SER A 53 -12.70 0.94 -19.93
CA SER A 53 -13.98 1.63 -19.96
C SER A 53 -14.59 1.53 -21.36
N PRO A 54 -15.90 1.68 -21.53
CA PRO A 54 -16.53 1.62 -22.84
C PRO A 54 -15.93 2.57 -23.88
N GLY A 55 -15.38 3.72 -23.42
CA GLY A 55 -14.77 4.72 -24.30
C GLY A 55 -13.32 4.44 -24.67
N THR A 56 -12.59 3.62 -23.91
CA THR A 56 -11.14 3.39 -24.10
C THR A 56 -10.78 1.96 -24.48
N GLU A 57 -11.63 0.99 -24.22
CA GLU A 57 -11.35 -0.44 -24.39
C GLU A 57 -10.78 -0.79 -25.77
N ALA A 58 -11.37 -0.29 -26.85
CA ALA A 58 -10.86 -0.55 -28.20
C ALA A 58 -9.45 -0.01 -28.42
N THR A 59 -9.11 1.12 -27.79
CA THR A 59 -7.76 1.71 -27.85
C THR A 59 -6.77 0.91 -27.02
N ASP A 60 -7.19 0.48 -25.84
CA ASP A 60 -6.36 -0.29 -24.90
C ASP A 60 -6.02 -1.67 -25.47
N ARG A 61 -7.01 -2.36 -26.05
CA ARG A 61 -6.83 -3.67 -26.71
C ARG A 61 -6.12 -3.60 -28.07
N GLY A 62 -6.09 -2.44 -28.71
CA GLY A 62 -5.55 -2.25 -30.05
C GLY A 62 -4.27 -1.42 -30.07
N ARG A 63 -4.43 -0.10 -30.25
CA ARG A 63 -3.30 0.83 -30.46
C ARG A 63 -2.32 0.87 -29.30
N LYS A 64 -2.81 0.97 -28.05
CA LYS A 64 -1.92 1.00 -26.88
C LYS A 64 -1.16 -0.32 -26.72
N MET A 65 -1.85 -1.44 -26.84
CA MET A 65 -1.24 -2.78 -26.80
C MET A 65 -0.10 -2.92 -27.80
N THR A 66 -0.30 -2.43 -29.04
CA THR A 66 0.75 -2.44 -30.06
C THR A 66 1.94 -1.54 -29.70
N ILE A 67 1.69 -0.35 -29.15
CA ILE A 67 2.73 0.59 -28.73
C ILE A 67 3.54 0.00 -27.58
N TYR A 68 2.87 -0.54 -26.56
CA TYR A 68 3.54 -1.16 -25.43
C TYR A 68 4.38 -2.37 -25.82
N ALA A 69 3.89 -3.21 -26.76
CA ALA A 69 4.64 -4.36 -27.24
C ALA A 69 5.86 -3.98 -28.08
N ARG A 70 5.68 -3.06 -29.07
CA ARG A 70 6.68 -2.83 -30.11
C ARG A 70 7.63 -1.66 -29.84
N ALA A 71 7.09 -0.55 -29.33
CA ALA A 71 7.86 0.66 -29.09
C ALA A 71 8.51 0.67 -27.71
N LEU A 72 7.74 0.34 -26.68
CA LEU A 72 8.17 0.36 -25.29
C LEU A 72 8.71 -0.99 -24.81
N LYS A 73 8.36 -2.09 -25.48
CA LYS A 73 8.74 -3.47 -25.09
C LYS A 73 8.41 -3.80 -23.63
N VAL A 74 7.24 -3.31 -23.18
CA VAL A 74 6.73 -3.60 -21.82
C VAL A 74 6.52 -5.10 -21.68
N GLN A 75 7.13 -5.71 -20.65
CA GLN A 75 7.15 -7.16 -20.51
C GLN A 75 5.79 -7.72 -20.12
N GLU A 76 5.05 -7.02 -19.27
CA GLU A 76 3.76 -7.46 -18.73
C GLU A 76 2.69 -6.40 -18.93
N TYR A 77 1.57 -6.77 -19.55
CA TYR A 77 0.45 -5.90 -19.86
C TYR A 77 -0.84 -6.48 -19.30
N TYR A 78 -1.55 -5.71 -18.48
CA TYR A 78 -2.77 -6.12 -17.82
C TYR A 78 -3.93 -5.21 -18.23
N LEU A 79 -5.08 -5.83 -18.46
CA LEU A 79 -6.34 -5.15 -18.70
C LEU A 79 -7.31 -5.54 -17.60
N PHE A 80 -7.85 -4.58 -16.90
CA PHE A 80 -8.85 -4.80 -15.87
C PHE A 80 -10.14 -4.07 -16.19
N ASP A 81 -11.24 -4.84 -16.31
CA ASP A 81 -12.57 -4.29 -16.42
C ASP A 81 -13.20 -4.17 -15.04
N PRO A 82 -13.40 -2.94 -14.50
CA PRO A 82 -13.96 -2.76 -13.18
C PRO A 82 -15.47 -3.05 -13.10
N HIS A 83 -16.19 -3.13 -14.22
CA HIS A 83 -17.61 -3.45 -14.26
C HIS A 83 -17.86 -4.96 -14.17
N ASP A 84 -17.15 -5.71 -15.01
CA ASP A 84 -17.28 -7.16 -15.07
C ASP A 84 -16.30 -7.86 -14.11
N LEU A 85 -15.39 -7.09 -13.47
CA LEU A 85 -14.31 -7.57 -12.60
C LEU A 85 -13.41 -8.56 -13.33
N ARG A 86 -13.26 -8.39 -14.64
CA ARG A 86 -12.47 -9.26 -15.51
C ARG A 86 -11.03 -8.75 -15.58
N LEU A 87 -10.11 -9.61 -15.21
CA LEU A 87 -8.66 -9.36 -15.28
C LEU A 87 -8.05 -10.23 -16.38
N GLU A 88 -7.38 -9.61 -17.33
CA GLU A 88 -6.64 -10.24 -18.40
C GLU A 88 -5.15 -9.89 -18.27
N ALA A 89 -4.29 -10.86 -18.51
CA ALA A 89 -2.85 -10.69 -18.46
C ALA A 89 -2.21 -11.11 -19.76
N TYR A 90 -1.18 -10.38 -20.15
CA TYR A 90 -0.41 -10.61 -21.36
C TYR A 90 1.07 -10.49 -21.06
N VAL A 91 1.87 -11.33 -21.68
CA VAL A 91 3.34 -11.33 -21.60
C VAL A 91 3.92 -11.10 -22.96
N LEU A 92 4.97 -10.32 -23.04
CA LEU A 92 5.66 -10.03 -24.29
C LEU A 92 6.55 -11.22 -24.70
N VAL A 93 6.22 -11.83 -25.84
CA VAL A 93 7.00 -12.92 -26.46
C VAL A 93 7.28 -12.51 -27.90
N ASP A 94 8.53 -12.45 -28.28
CA ASP A 94 8.98 -12.11 -29.66
C ASP A 94 8.32 -10.85 -30.23
N GLY A 95 8.12 -9.82 -29.39
CA GLY A 95 7.55 -8.53 -29.79
C GLY A 95 6.03 -8.53 -29.96
N LYS A 96 5.34 -9.55 -29.47
CA LYS A 96 3.89 -9.66 -29.46
C LYS A 96 3.41 -10.08 -28.07
N TYR A 97 2.23 -9.65 -27.69
CA TYR A 97 1.62 -10.11 -26.46
C TYR A 97 0.90 -11.44 -26.65
N GLU A 98 1.25 -12.38 -25.79
CA GLU A 98 0.56 -13.65 -25.63
C GLU A 98 -0.25 -13.62 -24.33
N ALA A 99 -1.48 -14.16 -24.38
CA ALA A 99 -2.34 -14.20 -23.22
C ALA A 99 -1.77 -15.16 -22.16
N ARG A 100 -1.70 -14.68 -20.91
CA ARG A 100 -1.35 -15.48 -19.75
C ARG A 100 -2.62 -15.98 -19.08
N PRO A 101 -2.82 -17.28 -18.88
CA PRO A 101 -3.99 -17.79 -18.19
C PRO A 101 -3.98 -17.38 -16.71
N SER A 102 -5.18 -17.19 -16.16
CA SER A 102 -5.36 -17.03 -14.72
C SER A 102 -5.01 -18.32 -13.97
N LEU A 103 -4.55 -18.16 -12.76
CA LEU A 103 -4.34 -19.26 -11.81
C LEU A 103 -5.69 -19.83 -11.32
N PRO A 104 -5.71 -21.01 -10.69
CA PRO A 104 -6.96 -21.63 -10.22
C PRO A 104 -7.77 -20.77 -9.25
N ASP A 105 -7.14 -19.85 -8.53
CA ASP A 105 -7.78 -18.90 -7.61
C ASP A 105 -8.26 -17.61 -8.29
N GLY A 106 -8.18 -17.54 -9.63
CA GLY A 106 -8.56 -16.38 -10.42
C GLY A 106 -7.55 -15.23 -10.40
N SER A 107 -6.43 -15.37 -9.70
CA SER A 107 -5.34 -14.40 -9.76
C SER A 107 -4.49 -14.57 -11.02
N VAL A 108 -3.69 -13.57 -11.36
CA VAL A 108 -2.69 -13.64 -12.44
C VAL A 108 -1.31 -13.31 -11.89
N ALA A 109 -0.30 -14.01 -12.38
CA ALA A 109 1.08 -13.76 -11.98
C ALA A 109 1.60 -12.43 -12.56
N ALA A 110 2.37 -11.72 -11.77
CA ALA A 110 3.19 -10.57 -12.16
C ALA A 110 4.65 -10.94 -11.83
N ASP A 111 5.25 -11.71 -12.75
CA ASP A 111 6.52 -12.39 -12.50
C ASP A 111 7.66 -11.39 -12.30
N GLY A 112 7.66 -10.29 -13.04
CA GLY A 112 8.64 -9.22 -12.88
C GLY A 112 8.69 -8.64 -11.46
N LEU A 113 7.57 -8.69 -10.74
CA LEU A 113 7.45 -8.21 -9.36
C LEU A 113 7.54 -9.34 -8.32
N GLY A 114 7.47 -10.60 -8.73
CA GLY A 114 7.29 -11.73 -7.81
C GLY A 114 5.96 -11.68 -7.06
N LEU A 115 4.94 -11.06 -7.63
CA LEU A 115 3.64 -10.82 -7.03
C LEU A 115 2.51 -11.44 -7.88
N ARG A 116 1.30 -11.27 -7.41
CA ARG A 116 0.08 -11.58 -8.15
C ARG A 116 -0.87 -10.39 -8.14
N LEU A 117 -1.66 -10.27 -9.21
CA LEU A 117 -2.84 -9.41 -9.26
C LEU A 117 -4.08 -10.26 -9.06
N ARG A 118 -5.02 -9.79 -8.22
CA ARG A 118 -6.31 -10.44 -8.04
C ARG A 118 -7.40 -9.43 -7.70
N VAL A 119 -8.62 -9.77 -7.99
CA VAL A 119 -9.79 -9.03 -7.54
C VAL A 119 -10.16 -9.52 -6.14
N ALA A 120 -10.20 -8.61 -5.18
CA ALA A 120 -10.53 -8.94 -3.79
C ALA A 120 -11.41 -7.86 -3.18
N GLU A 121 -12.28 -8.27 -2.25
CA GLU A 121 -13.05 -7.33 -1.45
C GLU A 121 -12.13 -6.53 -0.54
N GLY A 122 -12.43 -5.25 -0.38
CA GLY A 122 -11.68 -4.35 0.47
C GLY A 122 -12.35 -3.01 0.62
N ARG A 123 -11.84 -2.22 1.57
CA ARG A 123 -12.30 -0.84 1.79
C ARG A 123 -11.31 0.14 1.16
N TYR A 124 -11.83 1.05 0.36
CA TYR A 124 -11.07 2.21 -0.12
C TYR A 124 -11.90 3.48 0.13
N GLY A 125 -11.37 4.39 0.93
CA GLY A 125 -12.15 5.52 1.45
C GLY A 125 -13.36 5.05 2.25
N ASN A 126 -14.54 5.53 1.86
CA ASN A 126 -15.83 5.17 2.49
C ASN A 126 -16.55 4.03 1.77
N ARG A 127 -15.95 3.43 0.75
CA ARG A 127 -16.58 2.39 -0.08
C ARG A 127 -15.96 1.02 0.20
N VAL A 128 -16.80 0.04 0.43
CA VAL A 128 -16.44 -1.38 0.42
C VAL A 128 -16.88 -1.95 -0.92
N ASP A 129 -15.94 -2.50 -1.67
CA ASP A 129 -16.20 -3.05 -2.99
C ASP A 129 -15.13 -4.08 -3.36
N ARG A 130 -15.18 -4.59 -4.58
CA ARG A 130 -14.15 -5.47 -5.13
C ARG A 130 -13.15 -4.66 -5.95
N TRP A 131 -11.89 -4.72 -5.54
CA TRP A 131 -10.80 -3.94 -6.11
C TRP A 131 -9.73 -4.83 -6.70
N LEU A 132 -9.04 -4.35 -7.72
CA LEU A 132 -7.80 -4.97 -8.17
C LEU A 132 -6.72 -4.75 -7.09
N ARG A 133 -6.14 -5.83 -6.60
CA ARG A 133 -5.21 -5.82 -5.47
C ARG A 133 -3.94 -6.62 -5.80
N TRP A 134 -2.84 -6.15 -5.26
CA TRP A 134 -1.60 -6.92 -5.22
C TRP A 134 -1.66 -7.97 -4.12
N ALA A 135 -1.09 -9.15 -4.41
CA ALA A 135 -0.95 -10.24 -3.45
C ALA A 135 0.42 -10.89 -3.57
N LEU A 136 0.86 -11.50 -2.48
CA LEU A 136 2.01 -12.40 -2.48
C LEU A 136 1.68 -13.69 -3.26
N PRO A 137 2.72 -14.50 -3.62
CA PRO A 137 2.50 -15.77 -4.30
C PRO A 137 1.62 -16.78 -3.55
N ASP A 138 1.53 -16.67 -2.22
CA ASP A 138 0.64 -17.48 -1.38
C ASP A 138 -0.82 -16.97 -1.35
N GLY A 139 -1.12 -15.87 -2.04
CA GLY A 139 -2.44 -15.25 -2.08
C GLY A 139 -2.70 -14.21 -1.00
N THR A 140 -1.78 -13.97 -0.07
CA THR A 140 -1.88 -12.93 0.96
C THR A 140 -1.91 -11.54 0.30
N LEU A 141 -2.97 -10.76 0.56
CA LEU A 141 -3.09 -9.40 0.00
C LEU A 141 -2.04 -8.47 0.59
N LEU A 142 -1.39 -7.70 -0.27
CA LEU A 142 -0.57 -6.58 0.18
C LEU A 142 -1.48 -5.46 0.70
N PRO A 143 -1.18 -4.90 1.87
CA PRO A 143 -1.97 -3.80 2.40
C PRO A 143 -1.83 -2.54 1.53
N THR A 144 -2.92 -1.82 1.38
CA THR A 144 -2.89 -0.47 0.78
C THR A 144 -2.26 0.54 1.74
N GLY A 145 -1.80 1.68 1.23
CA GLY A 145 -1.30 2.76 2.09
C GLY A 145 -2.33 3.23 3.12
N GLN A 146 -3.62 3.20 2.78
CA GLN A 146 -4.70 3.52 3.72
C GLN A 146 -4.84 2.49 4.84
N GLU A 147 -4.76 1.19 4.52
CA GLU A 147 -4.80 0.10 5.49
C GLU A 147 -3.60 0.15 6.44
N LEU A 148 -2.40 0.43 5.90
CA LEU A 148 -1.19 0.63 6.70
C LEU A 148 -1.34 1.82 7.66
N ALA A 149 -1.77 2.98 7.15
CA ALA A 149 -1.97 4.17 7.97
C ALA A 149 -3.04 3.95 9.05
N GLN A 150 -4.10 3.20 8.74
CA GLN A 150 -5.14 2.85 9.72
C GLN A 150 -4.60 1.91 10.80
N ALA A 151 -3.84 0.88 10.42
CA ALA A 151 -3.22 -0.04 11.37
C ALA A 151 -2.23 0.69 12.30
N GLU A 152 -1.45 1.63 11.78
CA GLU A 152 -0.52 2.43 12.56
C GLU A 152 -1.25 3.34 13.56
N ARG A 153 -2.33 4.00 13.14
CA ARG A 153 -3.16 4.81 14.03
C ARG A 153 -3.76 3.98 15.17
N GLN A 154 -4.27 2.77 14.86
CA GLN A 154 -4.82 1.88 15.86
C GLN A 154 -3.75 1.40 16.86
N ARG A 155 -2.54 1.11 16.40
CA ARG A 155 -1.41 0.75 17.28
C ARG A 155 -1.03 1.91 18.20
N ALA A 156 -0.90 3.12 17.65
CA ALA A 156 -0.58 4.30 18.43
C ALA A 156 -1.65 4.62 19.49
N GLU A 157 -2.94 4.48 19.14
CA GLU A 157 -4.04 4.67 20.08
C GLU A 157 -4.03 3.62 21.20
N ALA A 158 -3.83 2.35 20.86
CA ALA A 158 -3.71 1.28 21.84
C ALA A 158 -2.52 1.48 22.79
N GLU A 159 -1.41 1.97 22.31
CA GLU A 159 -0.23 2.30 23.13
C GLU A 159 -0.51 3.46 24.08
N ARG A 160 -1.16 4.52 23.60
CA ARG A 160 -1.60 5.64 24.44
C ARG A 160 -2.54 5.19 25.57
N GLN A 161 -3.53 4.34 25.24
CA GLN A 161 -4.47 3.81 26.24
C GLN A 161 -3.76 2.95 27.29
N ARG A 162 -2.77 2.14 26.89
CA ARG A 162 -1.94 1.37 27.80
C ARG A 162 -1.14 2.26 28.74
N ALA A 163 -0.45 3.27 28.18
CA ALA A 163 0.34 4.22 28.96
C ALA A 163 -0.53 5.00 29.97
N GLU A 164 -1.72 5.45 29.56
CA GLU A 164 -2.68 6.12 30.44
C GLU A 164 -3.13 5.21 31.59
N THR A 165 -3.47 3.96 31.27
CA THR A 165 -3.88 2.97 32.28
C THR A 165 -2.77 2.70 33.29
N GLU A 166 -1.54 2.57 32.82
CA GLU A 166 -0.37 2.35 33.68
C GLU A 166 -0.11 3.56 34.59
N ARG A 167 -0.22 4.78 34.04
CA ARG A 167 -0.11 6.01 34.80
C ARG A 167 -1.16 6.09 35.91
N LEU A 168 -2.42 5.81 35.60
CA LEU A 168 -3.50 5.80 36.59
C LEU A 168 -3.28 4.76 37.70
N ARG A 169 -2.74 3.58 37.33
CA ARG A 169 -2.38 2.56 38.34
C ARG A 169 -1.25 3.02 39.24
N ALA A 170 -0.19 3.61 38.64
CA ALA A 170 0.93 4.14 39.41
C ALA A 170 0.51 5.28 40.36
N ASP A 171 -0.36 6.18 39.93
CA ASP A 171 -0.88 7.26 40.73
C ASP A 171 -1.76 6.73 41.88
N ALA A 172 -2.60 5.72 41.62
CA ALA A 172 -3.41 5.07 42.65
C ALA A 172 -2.55 4.34 43.71
N GLU A 173 -1.46 3.70 43.28
CA GLU A 173 -0.52 3.04 44.20
C GLU A 173 0.24 4.06 45.05
N ARG A 174 0.70 5.17 44.49
CA ARG A 174 1.30 6.28 45.24
C ARG A 174 0.35 6.84 46.30
N GLN A 175 -0.92 7.09 45.94
CA GLN A 175 -1.93 7.58 46.90
C GLN A 175 -2.18 6.59 48.06
N ARG A 176 -2.19 5.28 47.76
CA ARG A 176 -2.33 4.24 48.80
C ARG A 176 -1.11 4.24 49.73
N ALA A 177 0.10 4.27 49.17
CA ALA A 177 1.31 4.31 49.96
C ALA A 177 1.40 5.56 50.86
N GLU A 178 1.00 6.72 50.34
CA GLU A 178 0.94 7.96 51.11
C GLU A 178 -0.10 7.91 52.24
N ALA A 179 -1.28 7.37 51.98
CA ALA A 179 -2.33 7.19 52.99
C ALA A 179 -1.89 6.21 54.10
N GLU A 180 -1.20 5.13 53.77
CA GLU A 180 -0.62 4.19 54.73
C GLU A 180 0.45 4.86 55.59
N ARG A 181 1.34 5.62 54.97
CA ARG A 181 2.35 6.39 55.73
C ARG A 181 1.73 7.36 56.72
N LEU A 182 0.75 8.14 56.29
CA LEU A 182 0.02 9.06 57.16
C LEU A 182 -0.69 8.35 58.33
N ARG A 183 -1.25 7.16 58.06
CA ARG A 183 -1.86 6.32 59.12
C ARG A 183 -0.81 5.83 60.15
N ALA A 184 0.33 5.37 59.65
CA ALA A 184 1.45 4.91 60.50
C ALA A 184 1.98 6.06 61.37
N ASP A 185 2.20 7.24 60.78
CA ASP A 185 2.68 8.44 61.50
C ASP A 185 1.68 8.88 62.59
N ARG A 186 0.38 8.88 62.30
CA ARG A 186 -0.69 9.16 63.31
C ARG A 186 -0.70 8.16 64.44
N LEU A 187 -0.53 6.88 64.15
CA LEU A 187 -0.47 5.82 65.16
C LEU A 187 0.77 5.96 66.04
N ALA A 188 1.93 6.21 65.45
CA ALA A 188 3.17 6.46 66.18
C ALA A 188 3.07 7.70 67.10
N ALA A 189 2.43 8.77 66.64
CA ALA A 189 2.20 9.96 67.44
C ALA A 189 1.26 9.66 68.65
N LYS A 190 0.19 8.88 68.45
CA LYS A 190 -0.69 8.44 69.53
C LYS A 190 0.02 7.56 70.60
N LEU A 191 0.87 6.64 70.14
CA LEU A 191 1.66 5.77 71.05
C LEU A 191 2.65 6.58 71.90
N ARG A 192 3.32 7.55 71.32
CA ARG A 192 4.22 8.46 72.03
C ARG A 192 3.45 9.30 73.09
N ALA A 193 2.28 9.82 72.73
CA ALA A 193 1.42 10.59 73.68
C ALA A 193 0.86 9.73 74.85
N ALA A 194 0.69 8.43 74.60
CA ALA A 194 0.25 7.49 75.62
C ALA A 194 1.34 6.96 76.55
N GLY A 195 2.62 7.43 76.37
CA GLY A 195 3.73 7.03 77.26
C GLY A 195 4.29 5.63 77.02
N SER A 196 3.98 5.03 75.88
CA SER A 196 4.51 3.73 75.50
C SER A 196 5.66 3.99 74.51
N GLU A 197 6.91 4.05 74.94
CA GLU A 197 8.07 3.91 74.05
C GLU A 197 8.17 2.46 73.61
N PRO A 198 8.30 2.22 72.32
CA PRO A 198 8.63 0.87 71.87
C PRO A 198 10.12 0.63 72.17
N GLU A 199 10.47 -0.53 72.75
CA GLU A 199 11.81 -1.06 72.86
C GLU A 199 12.44 -1.29 71.47
#